data_a5bf13325ba64209c6a1c8c87b9a7b2d
#
_entry.id   a5bf13325ba64209c6a1c8c87b9a7b2d
#
_cell.length_a   1.000
_cell.length_b   1.000
_cell.length_c   1.000
_cell.angle_alpha   90.00
_cell.angle_beta   90.00
_cell.angle_gamma   90.00
#
_symmetry.space_group_name_H-M   'P 1'
#
loop_
_entity.id
_entity.type
_entity.pdbx_description
1 polymer ?
#
loop_
_entity_poly.entity_id
_entity_poly.type
_entity_poly.pdbx_seq_one_letter_code
_entity_poly.pdbx_strand_id
1 'polypeptide(L)'
;GDVYKRQRKDLSTWAECLSRAFTAYGAGRSDIFQVSYGYGLFTGGLGAHAGAENIGASVIPMSSGNTEKQITLMHDFGSTVLCCTPSYALYLADAINDSGFPREEFKLKAGAFGAEPWTESMRKDIETKLGIKAYDIYGLSEIAGPGVGYECECQNGTHLNEDHFFPEIIDPHTLQPVEPGQTGELVFTHLTKEGMPLLRYRTKDLTALHYEKCSCGRTLVRMDRILGRSDDMLIIRGVNVFPTQIESVILEMAEFEPHYLLTIDRKNNTDTMELKVEVRPDYYSDEINKMLALKKKLTGRLQSVLGLGVDVKLVEPRSIERSVGKAKRVIDNRKL
;
A
#
# COMPACT_ATOMS: atom_id res chain seq x y z
N GLY A 1 18.22 4.75 -7.25
CA GLY A 1 19.00 4.49 -8.38
C GLY A 1 18.28 4.35 -9.71
N ASP A 2 17.11 3.77 -9.79
CA ASP A 2 16.47 3.43 -11.08
C ASP A 2 15.97 4.64 -11.86
N VAL A 3 15.69 5.74 -11.22
CA VAL A 3 15.29 7.01 -11.87
C VAL A 3 16.36 7.48 -12.87
N TYR A 4 17.63 7.26 -12.60
CA TYR A 4 18.74 7.68 -13.46
C TYR A 4 19.01 6.75 -14.66
N LYS A 5 18.29 5.64 -14.76
CA LYS A 5 18.43 4.65 -15.83
C LYS A 5 17.30 4.71 -16.85
N ARG A 6 16.57 5.84 -16.93
CA ARG A 6 15.43 6.01 -17.82
C ARG A 6 15.77 6.98 -18.94
N GLN A 7 15.40 6.60 -20.15
CA GLN A 7 15.48 7.46 -21.32
C GLN A 7 14.32 8.46 -21.33
N ARG A 8 14.43 9.51 -22.15
CA ARG A 8 13.36 10.53 -22.26
C ARG A 8 12.00 9.92 -22.61
N LYS A 9 11.98 8.94 -23.51
CA LYS A 9 10.77 8.23 -23.89
C LYS A 9 10.20 7.43 -22.71
N ASP A 10 11.03 6.75 -21.94
CA ASP A 10 10.60 6.00 -20.75
C ASP A 10 9.94 6.93 -19.71
N LEU A 11 10.49 8.14 -19.51
CA LEU A 11 9.90 9.13 -18.62
C LEU A 11 8.55 9.65 -19.14
N SER A 12 8.44 9.86 -20.46
CA SER A 12 7.17 10.26 -21.09
C SER A 12 6.10 9.18 -20.97
N THR A 13 6.46 7.91 -21.20
CA THR A 13 5.56 6.76 -21.01
C THR A 13 5.13 6.65 -19.55
N TRP A 14 6.05 6.83 -18.62
CA TRP A 14 5.75 6.79 -17.21
C TRP A 14 4.78 7.90 -16.79
N ALA A 15 5.00 9.15 -17.23
CA ALA A 15 4.07 10.25 -17.00
C ALA A 15 2.68 9.95 -17.58
N GLU A 16 2.61 9.35 -18.78
CA GLU A 16 1.35 8.92 -19.40
C GLU A 16 0.63 7.85 -18.56
N CYS A 17 1.33 6.83 -18.07
CA CYS A 17 0.74 5.80 -17.21
C CYS A 17 0.11 6.40 -15.94
N LEU A 18 0.79 7.37 -15.31
CA LEU A 18 0.25 8.09 -14.15
C LEU A 18 -0.94 8.99 -14.53
N SER A 19 -0.91 9.61 -15.70
CA SER A 19 -2.03 10.40 -16.24
C SER A 19 -3.29 9.53 -16.42
N ARG A 20 -3.12 8.33 -16.96
CA ARG A 20 -4.22 7.35 -17.08
C ARG A 20 -4.78 6.97 -15.70
N ALA A 21 -3.90 6.75 -14.72
CA ALA A 21 -4.31 6.49 -13.35
C ALA A 21 -5.16 7.64 -12.79
N PHE A 22 -4.66 8.87 -12.87
CA PHE A 22 -5.32 10.02 -12.29
C PHE A 22 -6.64 10.36 -12.98
N THR A 23 -6.71 10.24 -14.30
CA THR A 23 -7.95 10.44 -15.04
C THR A 23 -8.97 9.33 -14.83
N ALA A 24 -8.52 8.12 -14.45
CA ALA A 24 -9.42 6.99 -14.18
C ALA A 24 -10.33 7.20 -12.95
N TYR A 25 -9.93 8.05 -12.00
CA TYR A 25 -10.75 8.45 -10.87
C TYR A 25 -11.15 9.92 -10.89
N GLY A 26 -11.20 10.50 -12.09
CA GLY A 26 -11.82 11.79 -12.34
C GLY A 26 -10.97 13.01 -12.00
N ALA A 27 -9.65 12.85 -11.83
CA ALA A 27 -8.76 14.00 -11.71
C ALA A 27 -8.47 14.62 -13.10
N GLY A 28 -8.25 15.91 -13.12
CA GLY A 28 -8.03 16.68 -14.35
C GLY A 28 -7.32 18.01 -14.13
N ARG A 29 -7.37 18.87 -15.14
CA ARG A 29 -6.63 20.13 -15.20
C ARG A 29 -6.92 21.11 -14.05
N SER A 30 -8.12 21.06 -13.49
CA SER A 30 -8.51 21.96 -12.38
C SER A 30 -8.08 21.47 -11.01
N ASP A 31 -7.44 20.30 -10.93
CA ASP A 31 -7.03 19.70 -9.68
C ASP A 31 -5.68 20.21 -9.18
N ILE A 32 -5.52 20.15 -7.86
CA ILE A 32 -4.28 20.48 -7.17
C ILE A 32 -3.82 19.23 -6.44
N PHE A 33 -2.70 18.68 -6.89
CA PHE A 33 -2.13 17.47 -6.36
C PHE A 33 -1.14 17.78 -5.23
N GLN A 34 -1.38 17.25 -4.04
CA GLN A 34 -0.39 17.21 -2.99
C GLN A 34 0.40 15.91 -3.07
N VAL A 35 1.65 15.99 -3.50
CA VAL A 35 2.53 14.83 -3.62
C VAL A 35 3.37 14.71 -2.36
N SER A 36 2.93 13.81 -1.49
CA SER A 36 3.55 13.50 -0.20
C SER A 36 4.36 12.20 -0.23
N TYR A 37 4.62 11.66 -1.41
CA TYR A 37 5.67 10.65 -1.63
C TYR A 37 7.04 11.29 -1.62
N GLY A 38 8.06 10.54 -1.16
CA GLY A 38 9.45 11.00 -1.21
C GLY A 38 9.92 11.33 -2.63
N TYR A 39 10.68 12.38 -2.77
CA TYR A 39 11.44 12.74 -3.98
C TYR A 39 12.89 12.25 -3.86
N GLY A 40 13.63 12.21 -4.96
CA GLY A 40 15.01 11.75 -4.98
C GLY A 40 15.15 10.28 -5.41
N LEU A 41 15.72 9.41 -4.60
CA LEU A 41 15.95 8.00 -4.95
C LEU A 41 14.71 7.11 -4.83
N PHE A 42 13.60 7.66 -4.40
CA PHE A 42 12.29 7.02 -4.38
C PHE A 42 11.45 7.50 -5.57
N THR A 43 10.91 6.57 -6.36
CA THR A 43 10.25 6.92 -7.64
C THR A 43 8.85 7.52 -7.45
N GLY A 44 8.21 7.33 -6.28
CA GLY A 44 6.80 7.69 -6.06
C GLY A 44 6.51 9.17 -6.31
N GLY A 45 7.31 10.07 -5.71
CA GLY A 45 7.12 11.51 -5.84
C GLY A 45 7.27 12.00 -7.28
N LEU A 46 8.35 11.63 -7.95
CA LEU A 46 8.63 12.07 -9.32
C LEU A 46 7.58 11.56 -10.32
N GLY A 47 7.11 10.32 -10.15
CA GLY A 47 6.09 9.77 -11.02
C GLY A 47 4.75 10.48 -10.86
N ALA A 48 4.26 10.61 -9.62
CA ALA A 48 3.01 11.31 -9.34
C ALA A 48 3.05 12.76 -9.85
N HIS A 49 4.16 13.45 -9.62
CA HIS A 49 4.39 14.81 -10.13
C HIS A 49 4.25 14.88 -11.65
N ALA A 50 5.05 14.08 -12.37
CA ALA A 50 5.05 14.10 -13.84
C ALA A 50 3.67 13.71 -14.42
N GLY A 51 2.96 12.77 -13.84
CA GLY A 51 1.63 12.38 -14.26
C GLY A 51 0.59 13.48 -14.05
N ALA A 52 0.64 14.18 -12.92
CA ALA A 52 -0.24 15.29 -12.62
C ALA A 52 0.03 16.52 -13.54
N GLU A 53 1.29 16.87 -13.77
CA GLU A 53 1.64 17.92 -14.74
C GLU A 53 1.18 17.56 -16.16
N ASN A 54 1.32 16.30 -16.57
CA ASN A 54 0.93 15.85 -17.91
C ASN A 54 -0.58 15.95 -18.19
N ILE A 55 -1.44 15.90 -17.17
CA ILE A 55 -2.88 16.18 -17.30
C ILE A 55 -3.21 17.67 -17.14
N GLY A 56 -2.21 18.53 -16.96
CA GLY A 56 -2.35 19.97 -16.79
C GLY A 56 -2.79 20.42 -15.40
N ALA A 57 -2.71 19.55 -14.40
CA ALA A 57 -3.00 19.88 -13.00
C ALA A 57 -1.85 20.65 -12.34
N SER A 58 -2.15 21.33 -11.21
CA SER A 58 -1.13 21.95 -10.37
C SER A 58 -0.55 20.91 -9.39
N VAL A 59 0.74 21.03 -9.06
CA VAL A 59 1.41 20.10 -8.14
C VAL A 59 2.08 20.84 -6.99
N ILE A 60 1.82 20.40 -5.77
CA ILE A 60 2.54 20.79 -4.57
C ILE A 60 3.54 19.65 -4.25
N PRO A 61 4.84 19.82 -4.55
CA PRO A 61 5.85 18.77 -4.40
C PRO A 61 6.37 18.71 -2.97
N MET A 62 5.51 18.34 -2.02
CA MET A 62 5.80 18.44 -0.59
C MET A 62 6.83 17.43 -0.10
N SER A 63 6.95 16.27 -0.77
CA SER A 63 7.73 15.12 -0.28
C SER A 63 7.12 14.49 1.00
N SER A 64 7.79 13.49 1.57
CA SER A 64 7.35 12.85 2.82
C SER A 64 7.78 13.64 4.05
N GLY A 65 7.08 13.46 5.16
CA GLY A 65 7.37 14.10 6.44
C GLY A 65 6.84 15.53 6.58
N ASN A 66 7.27 16.24 7.63
CA ASN A 66 6.87 17.61 7.96
C ASN A 66 5.34 17.81 7.96
N THR A 67 4.66 17.02 8.77
CA THR A 67 3.20 16.86 8.77
C THR A 67 2.44 18.17 8.98
N GLU A 68 2.89 19.05 9.88
CA GLU A 68 2.24 20.36 10.10
C GLU A 68 2.25 21.21 8.81
N LYS A 69 3.38 21.25 8.10
CA LYS A 69 3.48 21.98 6.84
C LYS A 69 2.68 21.31 5.73
N GLN A 70 2.55 19.98 5.73
CA GLN A 70 1.66 19.25 4.83
C GLN A 70 0.23 19.74 4.96
N ILE A 71 -0.26 19.85 6.20
CA ILE A 71 -1.63 20.25 6.52
C ILE A 71 -1.85 21.73 6.14
N THR A 72 -0.93 22.61 6.54
CA THR A 72 -1.00 24.04 6.20
C THR A 72 -1.08 24.27 4.69
N LEU A 73 -0.18 23.64 3.91
CA LEU A 73 -0.18 23.79 2.45
C LEU A 73 -1.41 23.14 1.80
N MET A 74 -1.88 22.03 2.33
CA MET A 74 -3.10 21.35 1.85
C MET A 74 -4.33 22.25 2.03
N HIS A 75 -4.41 22.93 3.16
CA HIS A 75 -5.45 23.91 3.46
C HIS A 75 -5.32 25.16 2.56
N ASP A 76 -4.17 25.85 2.61
CA ASP A 76 -3.97 27.15 1.97
C ASP A 76 -4.08 27.09 0.47
N PHE A 77 -3.56 26.04 -0.18
CA PHE A 77 -3.66 25.84 -1.62
C PHE A 77 -4.92 25.10 -2.05
N GLY A 78 -5.70 24.56 -1.12
CA GLY A 78 -6.92 23.81 -1.43
C GLY A 78 -6.64 22.55 -2.23
N SER A 79 -5.69 21.72 -1.80
CA SER A 79 -5.35 20.45 -2.45
C SER A 79 -6.58 19.58 -2.63
N THR A 80 -6.76 19.00 -3.85
CA THR A 80 -7.92 18.17 -4.20
C THR A 80 -7.58 16.70 -4.32
N VAL A 81 -6.32 16.37 -4.60
CA VAL A 81 -5.83 14.99 -4.71
C VAL A 81 -4.59 14.79 -3.83
N LEU A 82 -4.62 13.77 -2.98
CA LEU A 82 -3.50 13.39 -2.12
C LEU A 82 -2.78 12.16 -2.68
N CYS A 83 -1.46 12.23 -2.83
CA CYS A 83 -0.61 11.11 -3.25
C CYS A 83 0.38 10.77 -2.14
N CYS A 84 0.19 9.64 -1.45
CA CYS A 84 1.06 9.17 -0.38
C CYS A 84 0.90 7.67 -0.13
N THR A 85 1.64 7.12 0.84
CA THR A 85 1.38 5.75 1.31
C THR A 85 0.08 5.69 2.11
N PRO A 86 -0.66 4.56 2.09
CA PRO A 86 -1.90 4.41 2.86
C PRO A 86 -1.73 4.67 4.36
N SER A 87 -0.65 4.18 4.97
CA SER A 87 -0.35 4.43 6.38
C SER A 87 -0.13 5.92 6.69
N TYR A 88 0.52 6.65 5.77
CA TYR A 88 0.70 8.09 5.93
C TYR A 88 -0.60 8.87 5.73
N ALA A 89 -1.51 8.40 4.87
CA ALA A 89 -2.85 8.98 4.72
C ALA A 89 -3.65 8.91 6.02
N LEU A 90 -3.62 7.78 6.74
CA LEU A 90 -4.25 7.67 8.06
C LEU A 90 -3.61 8.59 9.08
N TYR A 91 -2.27 8.66 9.08
CA TYR A 91 -1.55 9.57 9.98
C TYR A 91 -1.90 11.05 9.71
N LEU A 92 -1.97 11.45 8.43
CA LEU A 92 -2.40 12.79 8.03
C LEU A 92 -3.85 13.06 8.44
N ALA A 93 -4.74 12.08 8.32
CA ALA A 93 -6.13 12.22 8.73
C ALA A 93 -6.27 12.54 10.23
N ASP A 94 -5.53 11.83 11.07
CA ASP A 94 -5.50 12.08 12.51
C ASP A 94 -4.88 13.46 12.80
N ALA A 95 -3.79 13.80 12.14
CA ALA A 95 -3.13 15.10 12.32
C ALA A 95 -3.97 16.29 11.81
N ILE A 96 -4.80 16.11 10.78
CA ILE A 96 -5.77 17.13 10.33
C ILE A 96 -6.80 17.39 11.42
N ASN A 97 -7.33 16.35 12.07
CA ASN A 97 -8.28 16.49 13.16
C ASN A 97 -7.67 17.24 14.37
N ASP A 98 -6.37 17.03 14.62
CA ASP A 98 -5.63 17.68 15.72
C ASP A 98 -5.13 19.11 15.36
N SER A 99 -5.22 19.52 14.08
CA SER A 99 -4.60 20.77 13.58
C SER A 99 -5.31 22.06 13.95
N GLY A 100 -6.58 21.97 14.34
CA GLY A 100 -7.45 23.12 14.60
C GLY A 100 -8.07 23.76 13.36
N PHE A 101 -7.73 23.34 12.14
CA PHE A 101 -8.45 23.76 10.93
C PHE A 101 -9.80 23.04 10.81
N PRO A 102 -10.89 23.76 10.49
CA PRO A 102 -12.19 23.14 10.22
C PRO A 102 -12.08 22.13 9.07
N ARG A 103 -12.65 20.94 9.27
CA ARG A 103 -12.55 19.84 8.26
C ARG A 103 -13.15 20.23 6.91
N GLU A 104 -14.20 21.03 6.90
CA GLU A 104 -14.92 21.54 5.72
C GLU A 104 -14.09 22.49 4.85
N GLU A 105 -13.00 23.04 5.36
CA GLU A 105 -12.11 23.92 4.62
C GLU A 105 -11.15 23.14 3.71
N PHE A 106 -10.92 21.85 3.97
CA PHE A 106 -10.12 20.98 3.11
C PHE A 106 -10.93 20.55 1.87
N LYS A 107 -10.31 20.64 0.70
CA LYS A 107 -10.95 20.36 -0.61
C LYS A 107 -10.57 18.99 -1.18
N LEU A 108 -9.99 18.12 -0.40
CA LEU A 108 -9.65 16.77 -0.85
C LEU A 108 -10.89 16.01 -1.32
N LYS A 109 -10.81 15.38 -2.49
CA LYS A 109 -11.87 14.55 -3.07
C LYS A 109 -11.39 13.12 -3.39
N ALA A 110 -10.10 12.95 -3.66
CA ALA A 110 -9.51 11.67 -4.03
C ALA A 110 -8.10 11.51 -3.47
N GLY A 111 -7.65 10.26 -3.35
CA GLY A 111 -6.28 9.93 -3.04
C GLY A 111 -5.76 8.78 -3.87
N ALA A 112 -4.49 8.87 -4.30
CA ALA A 112 -3.74 7.81 -4.96
C ALA A 112 -2.73 7.22 -3.98
N PHE A 113 -3.03 6.02 -3.50
CA PHE A 113 -2.29 5.36 -2.43
C PHE A 113 -1.60 4.09 -2.92
N GLY A 114 -0.38 3.86 -2.49
CA GLY A 114 0.40 2.69 -2.89
C GLY A 114 1.76 2.63 -2.21
N ALA A 115 2.68 1.86 -2.79
CA ALA A 115 4.02 1.58 -2.28
C ALA A 115 4.06 0.66 -1.04
N GLU A 116 2.94 0.31 -0.47
CA GLU A 116 2.79 -0.70 0.59
C GLU A 116 1.46 -1.44 0.42
N PRO A 117 1.37 -2.70 0.88
CA PRO A 117 0.08 -3.42 0.92
C PRO A 117 -0.90 -2.71 1.86
N TRP A 118 -2.17 -2.71 1.52
CA TRP A 118 -3.23 -2.19 2.35
C TRP A 118 -4.57 -2.91 2.11
N THR A 119 -5.47 -2.86 3.08
CA THR A 119 -6.69 -3.66 3.09
C THR A 119 -7.94 -2.82 2.77
N GLU A 120 -9.08 -3.50 2.50
CA GLU A 120 -10.37 -2.82 2.36
C GLU A 120 -10.82 -2.10 3.65
N SER A 121 -10.45 -2.64 4.82
CA SER A 121 -10.71 -1.95 6.08
C SER A 121 -9.95 -0.63 6.14
N MET A 122 -8.67 -0.65 5.79
CA MET A 122 -7.83 0.54 5.75
C MET A 122 -8.32 1.57 4.72
N ARG A 123 -8.84 1.11 3.56
CA ARG A 123 -9.51 1.96 2.57
C ARG A 123 -10.69 2.69 3.20
N LYS A 124 -11.58 1.96 3.87
CA LYS A 124 -12.77 2.53 4.51
C LYS A 124 -12.40 3.55 5.58
N ASP A 125 -11.37 3.26 6.37
CA ASP A 125 -10.87 4.18 7.39
C ASP A 125 -10.33 5.48 6.75
N ILE A 126 -9.53 5.39 5.69
CA ILE A 126 -9.03 6.55 4.93
C ILE A 126 -10.18 7.35 4.34
N GLU A 127 -11.11 6.67 3.63
CA GLU A 127 -12.26 7.31 3.00
C GLU A 127 -13.15 8.02 4.03
N THR A 128 -13.39 7.38 5.18
CA THR A 128 -14.22 7.96 6.26
C THR A 128 -13.53 9.15 6.93
N LYS A 129 -12.27 8.99 7.32
CA LYS A 129 -11.52 10.02 8.04
C LYS A 129 -11.21 11.25 7.17
N LEU A 130 -10.85 11.05 5.91
CA LEU A 130 -10.51 12.14 4.99
C LEU A 130 -11.69 12.61 4.13
N GLY A 131 -12.84 11.91 4.12
CA GLY A 131 -14.00 12.25 3.29
C GLY A 131 -13.71 12.20 1.79
N ILE A 132 -12.86 11.29 1.34
CA ILE A 132 -12.38 11.16 -0.04
C ILE A 132 -12.69 9.79 -0.61
N LYS A 133 -12.42 9.60 -1.91
CA LYS A 133 -12.26 8.27 -2.50
C LYS A 133 -10.79 7.86 -2.52
N ALA A 134 -10.49 6.62 -2.08
CA ALA A 134 -9.14 6.09 -1.95
C ALA A 134 -8.86 5.03 -3.03
N TYR A 135 -7.91 5.30 -3.92
CA TYR A 135 -7.58 4.45 -5.05
C TYR A 135 -6.19 3.85 -4.91
N ASP A 136 -6.07 2.58 -5.24
CA ASP A 136 -4.79 1.88 -5.28
C ASP A 136 -4.00 2.24 -6.55
N ILE A 137 -2.70 2.42 -6.37
CA ILE A 137 -1.76 2.61 -7.46
C ILE A 137 -0.57 1.68 -7.28
N TYR A 138 -0.43 0.74 -8.21
CA TYR A 138 0.60 -0.27 -8.17
C TYR A 138 1.81 0.11 -9.03
N GLY A 139 2.98 -0.27 -8.56
CA GLY A 139 4.21 -0.20 -9.33
C GLY A 139 5.44 -0.54 -8.52
N LEU A 140 6.53 -0.77 -9.22
CA LEU A 140 7.85 -1.02 -8.66
C LEU A 140 8.91 -0.34 -9.53
N SER A 141 9.98 0.11 -8.88
CA SER A 141 11.04 0.92 -9.53
C SER A 141 11.69 0.20 -10.71
N GLU A 142 11.82 -1.12 -10.63
CA GLU A 142 12.45 -1.98 -11.64
C GLU A 142 11.64 -1.97 -12.93
N ILE A 143 10.33 -1.90 -12.84
CA ILE A 143 9.45 -1.86 -14.01
C ILE A 143 9.31 -0.43 -14.52
N ALA A 144 8.60 0.43 -13.78
CA ALA A 144 8.43 1.83 -14.18
C ALA A 144 8.19 2.78 -12.99
N GLY A 145 8.10 2.28 -11.77
CA GLY A 145 7.62 3.02 -10.60
C GLY A 145 6.10 2.97 -10.49
N PRO A 146 5.45 3.90 -9.78
CA PRO A 146 4.00 3.94 -9.69
C PRO A 146 3.36 4.11 -11.08
N GLY A 147 2.15 3.58 -11.26
CA GLY A 147 1.40 3.68 -12.50
C GLY A 147 1.59 2.50 -13.46
N VAL A 148 2.30 1.43 -13.07
CA VAL A 148 2.25 0.15 -13.82
C VAL A 148 0.82 -0.37 -13.84
N GLY A 149 0.13 -0.22 -12.71
CA GLY A 149 -1.27 -0.49 -12.57
C GLY A 149 -1.99 0.56 -11.72
N TYR A 150 -3.31 0.68 -11.88
CA TYR A 150 -4.14 1.66 -11.18
C TYR A 150 -5.59 1.18 -11.06
N GLU A 151 -6.24 1.52 -9.99
CA GLU A 151 -7.68 1.33 -9.86
C GLU A 151 -8.46 2.38 -10.68
N CYS A 152 -9.70 2.08 -10.98
CA CYS A 152 -10.67 3.03 -11.51
C CYS A 152 -11.76 3.32 -10.46
N GLU A 153 -12.73 4.15 -10.81
CA GLU A 153 -13.87 4.50 -9.96
C GLU A 153 -14.66 3.31 -9.39
N CYS A 154 -14.58 2.14 -10.05
CA CYS A 154 -15.25 0.92 -9.60
C CYS A 154 -14.55 0.23 -8.43
N GLN A 155 -13.29 0.58 -8.13
CA GLN A 155 -12.48 -0.03 -7.06
C GLN A 155 -12.51 -1.58 -7.07
N ASN A 156 -12.54 -2.17 -8.26
CA ASN A 156 -12.64 -3.62 -8.46
C ASN A 156 -11.42 -4.15 -9.22
N GLY A 157 -10.30 -4.21 -8.52
CA GLY A 157 -9.00 -4.60 -9.04
C GLY A 157 -8.28 -3.48 -9.78
N THR A 158 -7.01 -3.71 -10.00
CA THR A 158 -6.04 -2.75 -10.55
C THR A 158 -5.85 -3.02 -12.04
N HIS A 159 -6.24 -2.09 -12.91
CA HIS A 159 -5.98 -2.14 -14.34
C HIS A 159 -4.49 -2.04 -14.62
N LEU A 160 -3.95 -2.92 -15.43
CA LEU A 160 -2.55 -2.89 -15.85
C LEU A 160 -2.40 -2.18 -17.19
N ASN A 161 -1.36 -1.37 -17.34
CA ASN A 161 -0.97 -0.76 -18.61
C ASN A 161 -0.29 -1.79 -19.51
N GLU A 162 -1.05 -2.79 -19.99
CA GLU A 162 -0.57 -3.95 -20.73
C GLU A 162 0.00 -3.62 -22.12
N ASP A 163 -0.24 -2.44 -22.64
CA ASP A 163 0.42 -1.89 -23.82
C ASP A 163 1.91 -1.55 -23.58
N HIS A 164 2.30 -1.42 -22.32
CA HIS A 164 3.67 -1.14 -21.90
C HIS A 164 4.30 -2.30 -21.11
N PHE A 165 3.49 -3.04 -20.35
CA PHE A 165 3.94 -4.07 -19.40
C PHE A 165 3.10 -5.34 -19.58
N PHE A 166 3.66 -6.37 -20.21
CA PHE A 166 2.98 -7.64 -20.38
C PHE A 166 2.99 -8.43 -19.07
N PRO A 167 1.83 -8.68 -18.44
CA PRO A 167 1.72 -9.39 -17.19
C PRO A 167 1.56 -10.89 -17.41
N GLU A 168 2.18 -11.70 -16.57
CA GLU A 168 1.99 -13.14 -16.45
C GLU A 168 1.82 -13.50 -14.97
N ILE A 169 1.10 -14.58 -14.67
CA ILE A 169 1.10 -15.19 -13.34
C ILE A 169 1.73 -16.58 -13.43
N ILE A 170 2.67 -16.86 -12.56
CA ILE A 170 3.34 -18.15 -12.47
C ILE A 170 3.24 -18.75 -11.07
N ASP A 171 3.26 -20.06 -11.00
CA ASP A 171 3.50 -20.74 -9.72
C ASP A 171 4.94 -20.45 -9.25
N PRO A 172 5.16 -19.92 -8.04
CA PRO A 172 6.48 -19.50 -7.57
C PRO A 172 7.49 -20.67 -7.39
N HIS A 173 7.02 -21.92 -7.30
CA HIS A 173 7.83 -23.13 -7.11
C HIS A 173 8.14 -23.83 -8.43
N THR A 174 7.12 -24.08 -9.25
CA THR A 174 7.27 -24.79 -10.51
C THR A 174 7.68 -23.87 -11.66
N LEU A 175 7.49 -22.56 -11.53
CA LEU A 175 7.74 -21.52 -12.53
C LEU A 175 6.87 -21.66 -13.79
N GLN A 176 5.82 -22.47 -13.72
CA GLN A 176 4.87 -22.65 -14.81
C GLN A 176 3.73 -21.64 -14.71
N PRO A 177 3.18 -21.17 -15.84
CA PRO A 177 1.98 -20.35 -15.84
C PRO A 177 0.84 -21.03 -15.09
N VAL A 178 0.01 -20.23 -14.42
CA VAL A 178 -1.24 -20.70 -13.79
C VAL A 178 -2.45 -20.29 -14.63
N GLU A 179 -3.58 -20.91 -14.37
CA GLU A 179 -4.84 -20.56 -15.04
C GLU A 179 -5.34 -19.16 -14.65
N PRO A 180 -6.03 -18.43 -15.54
CA PRO A 180 -6.65 -17.15 -15.23
C PRO A 180 -7.49 -17.20 -13.95
N GLY A 181 -7.35 -16.17 -13.10
CA GLY A 181 -8.02 -16.10 -11.79
C GLY A 181 -7.36 -16.91 -10.68
N GLN A 182 -6.36 -17.72 -10.97
CA GLN A 182 -5.57 -18.38 -9.93
C GLN A 182 -4.47 -17.45 -9.40
N THR A 183 -4.26 -17.51 -8.09
CA THR A 183 -3.18 -16.77 -7.43
C THR A 183 -1.82 -17.38 -7.73
N GLY A 184 -0.85 -16.53 -8.07
CA GLY A 184 0.54 -16.88 -8.26
C GLY A 184 1.43 -15.65 -8.21
N GLU A 185 2.69 -15.81 -8.55
CA GLU A 185 3.67 -14.73 -8.60
C GLU A 185 3.52 -13.92 -9.89
N LEU A 186 3.38 -12.60 -9.74
CA LEU A 186 3.30 -11.67 -10.86
C LEU A 186 4.66 -11.50 -11.53
N VAL A 187 4.64 -11.59 -12.84
CA VAL A 187 5.82 -11.43 -13.71
C VAL A 187 5.51 -10.38 -14.76
N PHE A 188 6.46 -9.51 -15.03
CA PHE A 188 6.33 -8.50 -16.09
C PHE A 188 7.41 -8.62 -17.16
N THR A 189 7.00 -8.40 -18.40
CA THR A 189 7.90 -8.14 -19.52
C THR A 189 7.66 -6.72 -20.03
N HIS A 190 8.72 -5.93 -20.17
CA HIS A 190 8.62 -4.61 -20.80
C HIS A 190 8.40 -4.75 -22.31
N LEU A 191 7.42 -4.00 -22.83
CA LEU A 191 7.16 -3.93 -24.28
C LEU A 191 7.76 -2.68 -24.92
N THR A 192 7.83 -1.58 -24.20
CA THR A 192 8.18 -0.26 -24.77
C THR A 192 9.37 0.44 -24.11
N LYS A 193 9.86 -0.07 -22.97
CA LYS A 193 10.94 0.55 -22.22
C LYS A 193 12.29 0.40 -22.95
N GLU A 194 13.01 1.50 -23.10
CA GLU A 194 14.31 1.55 -23.77
C GLU A 194 15.48 1.41 -22.77
N GLY A 195 15.38 2.05 -21.62
CA GLY A 195 16.41 2.01 -20.57
C GLY A 195 16.26 0.79 -19.67
N MET A 196 17.14 -0.20 -19.81
CA MET A 196 17.11 -1.46 -19.04
C MET A 196 15.76 -2.21 -19.20
N PRO A 197 15.38 -2.65 -20.39
CA PRO A 197 14.20 -3.47 -20.55
C PRO A 197 14.39 -4.80 -19.82
N LEU A 198 13.37 -5.23 -19.10
CA LEU A 198 13.34 -6.50 -18.37
C LEU A 198 12.40 -7.48 -19.08
N LEU A 199 12.86 -8.71 -19.26
CA LEU A 199 12.07 -9.81 -19.81
C LEU A 199 11.75 -10.79 -18.69
N ARG A 200 10.45 -11.08 -18.52
CA ARG A 200 9.93 -11.99 -17.50
C ARG A 200 10.50 -11.74 -16.11
N TYR A 201 10.44 -10.46 -15.69
CA TYR A 201 10.91 -10.05 -14.38
C TYR A 201 9.95 -10.54 -13.30
N ARG A 202 10.44 -11.35 -12.38
CA ARG A 202 9.70 -11.87 -11.24
C ARG A 202 9.60 -10.80 -10.16
N THR A 203 8.38 -10.28 -9.93
CA THR A 203 8.16 -9.21 -8.94
C THR A 203 8.21 -9.69 -7.50
N LYS A 204 7.99 -10.99 -7.30
CA LYS A 204 7.73 -11.64 -6.01
C LYS A 204 6.35 -11.32 -5.41
N ASP A 205 5.58 -10.42 -5.99
CA ASP A 205 4.24 -10.08 -5.55
C ASP A 205 3.26 -11.19 -5.93
N LEU A 206 2.38 -11.59 -5.00
CA LEU A 206 1.37 -12.62 -5.20
C LEU A 206 0.01 -11.96 -5.49
N THR A 207 -0.57 -12.30 -6.63
CA THR A 207 -1.87 -11.80 -7.10
C THR A 207 -2.50 -12.76 -8.10
N ALA A 208 -3.68 -12.43 -8.62
CA ALA A 208 -4.32 -13.11 -9.75
C ALA A 208 -4.68 -12.10 -10.85
N LEU A 209 -4.79 -12.56 -12.10
CA LEU A 209 -5.21 -11.75 -13.25
C LEU A 209 -6.63 -12.08 -13.70
N HIS A 210 -7.37 -11.03 -14.07
CA HIS A 210 -8.74 -11.08 -14.59
C HIS A 210 -8.83 -10.37 -15.92
N TYR A 211 -9.40 -11.06 -16.92
CA TYR A 211 -9.46 -10.60 -18.31
C TYR A 211 -10.84 -10.08 -18.70
N GLU A 212 -11.84 -10.19 -17.83
CA GLU A 212 -13.19 -9.73 -18.09
C GLU A 212 -13.24 -8.20 -18.11
N LYS A 213 -14.09 -7.67 -18.98
CA LYS A 213 -14.32 -6.22 -19.08
C LYS A 213 -14.78 -5.64 -17.74
N CYS A 214 -14.14 -4.57 -17.30
CA CYS A 214 -14.56 -3.85 -16.11
C CYS A 214 -15.88 -3.07 -16.35
N SER A 215 -16.66 -2.89 -15.29
CA SER A 215 -17.87 -2.04 -15.31
C SER A 215 -17.59 -0.57 -15.65
N CYS A 216 -16.36 -0.07 -15.45
CA CYS A 216 -15.93 1.24 -15.92
C CYS A 216 -15.80 1.36 -17.45
N GLY A 217 -15.98 0.26 -18.19
CA GLY A 217 -15.87 0.18 -19.64
C GLY A 217 -14.48 -0.16 -20.19
N ARG A 218 -13.43 -0.14 -19.37
CA ARG A 218 -12.05 -0.52 -19.77
C ARG A 218 -11.95 -2.02 -20.01
N THR A 219 -11.14 -2.38 -21.01
CA THR A 219 -10.87 -3.78 -21.40
C THR A 219 -9.46 -4.23 -20.97
N LEU A 220 -8.70 -3.38 -20.30
CA LEU A 220 -7.38 -3.72 -19.77
C LEU A 220 -7.46 -4.85 -18.75
N VAL A 221 -6.48 -5.74 -18.77
CA VAL A 221 -6.30 -6.77 -17.76
C VAL A 221 -6.27 -6.13 -16.37
N ARG A 222 -6.98 -6.75 -15.43
CA ARG A 222 -6.99 -6.33 -14.03
C ARG A 222 -6.29 -7.37 -13.16
N MET A 223 -5.55 -6.91 -12.19
CA MET A 223 -5.04 -7.76 -11.14
C MET A 223 -5.80 -7.53 -9.83
N ASP A 224 -5.87 -8.57 -9.02
CA ASP A 224 -6.31 -8.46 -7.63
C ASP A 224 -5.30 -7.64 -6.81
N ARG A 225 -5.69 -7.26 -5.60
CA ARG A 225 -4.74 -6.71 -4.64
C ARG A 225 -3.60 -7.67 -4.40
N ILE A 226 -2.44 -7.09 -4.12
CA ILE A 226 -1.29 -7.88 -3.70
C ILE A 226 -1.60 -8.55 -2.36
N LEU A 227 -1.59 -9.86 -2.34
CA LEU A 227 -1.84 -10.68 -1.15
C LEU A 227 -0.62 -10.74 -0.22
N GLY A 228 0.56 -10.49 -0.77
CA GLY A 228 1.85 -10.53 -0.11
C GLY A 228 2.97 -10.78 -1.11
N ARG A 229 4.18 -11.05 -0.62
CA ARG A 229 5.31 -11.39 -1.46
C ARG A 229 5.74 -12.83 -1.21
N SER A 230 6.16 -13.51 -2.26
CA SER A 230 6.67 -14.90 -2.15
C SER A 230 7.98 -14.99 -1.34
N ASP A 231 8.74 -13.88 -1.25
CA ASP A 231 9.99 -13.77 -0.47
C ASP A 231 9.79 -13.14 0.93
N ASP A 232 8.63 -12.54 1.24
CA ASP A 232 8.25 -12.11 2.58
C ASP A 232 7.55 -13.22 3.36
N MET A 233 7.37 -14.37 2.75
CA MET A 233 6.78 -15.54 3.39
C MET A 233 7.70 -16.05 4.49
N LEU A 234 7.18 -16.07 5.70
CA LEU A 234 7.87 -16.60 6.87
C LEU A 234 7.51 -18.07 7.02
N ILE A 235 8.50 -18.94 7.09
CA ILE A 235 8.26 -20.33 7.47
C ILE A 235 8.46 -20.43 8.97
N ILE A 236 7.38 -20.64 9.72
CA ILE A 236 7.36 -20.72 11.18
C ILE A 236 6.89 -22.10 11.60
N ARG A 237 7.76 -22.90 12.18
CA ARG A 237 7.44 -24.29 12.58
C ARG A 237 6.80 -25.11 11.45
N GLY A 238 7.29 -24.92 10.21
CA GLY A 238 6.78 -25.64 9.02
C GLY A 238 5.48 -25.07 8.43
N VAL A 239 4.97 -23.97 8.97
CA VAL A 239 3.78 -23.28 8.44
C VAL A 239 4.19 -22.02 7.69
N ASN A 240 3.64 -21.81 6.50
CA ASN A 240 3.81 -20.59 5.72
C ASN A 240 2.95 -19.49 6.31
N VAL A 241 3.59 -18.41 6.77
CA VAL A 241 2.93 -17.23 7.36
C VAL A 241 3.25 -16.01 6.54
N PHE A 242 2.22 -15.30 6.11
CA PHE A 242 2.37 -14.01 5.46
C PHE A 242 2.04 -12.88 6.46
N PRO A 243 2.89 -11.87 6.62
CA PRO A 243 2.63 -10.72 7.50
C PRO A 243 1.27 -10.04 7.20
N THR A 244 0.84 -10.05 5.93
CA THR A 244 -0.47 -9.52 5.51
C THR A 244 -1.67 -10.25 6.11
N GLN A 245 -1.54 -11.55 6.44
CA GLN A 245 -2.60 -12.29 7.13
C GLN A 245 -2.78 -11.79 8.57
N ILE A 246 -1.66 -11.47 9.24
CA ILE A 246 -1.69 -10.88 10.59
C ILE A 246 -2.32 -9.51 10.55
N GLU A 247 -1.92 -8.68 9.58
CA GLU A 247 -2.47 -7.34 9.37
C GLU A 247 -3.98 -7.37 9.15
N SER A 248 -4.47 -8.26 8.28
CA SER A 248 -5.91 -8.42 8.03
C SER A 248 -6.68 -8.72 9.31
N VAL A 249 -6.17 -9.62 10.17
CA VAL A 249 -6.81 -9.95 11.45
C VAL A 249 -6.86 -8.74 12.39
N ILE A 250 -5.78 -7.96 12.46
CA ILE A 250 -5.72 -6.74 13.29
C ILE A 250 -6.76 -5.74 12.81
N LEU A 251 -6.84 -5.49 11.50
CA LEU A 251 -7.72 -4.48 10.90
C LEU A 251 -9.21 -4.88 10.89
N GLU A 252 -9.53 -6.18 11.00
CA GLU A 252 -10.90 -6.66 11.19
C GLU A 252 -11.45 -6.39 12.61
N MET A 253 -10.58 -6.07 13.55
CA MET A 253 -10.94 -5.87 14.95
C MET A 253 -10.93 -4.38 15.30
N ALA A 254 -12.11 -3.82 15.60
CA ALA A 254 -12.30 -2.39 15.90
C ALA A 254 -11.48 -1.87 17.09
N GLU A 255 -10.99 -2.77 17.91
CA GLU A 255 -10.25 -2.47 19.15
C GLU A 255 -8.78 -2.09 18.92
N PHE A 256 -8.24 -2.35 17.71
CA PHE A 256 -6.81 -2.17 17.41
C PHE A 256 -6.55 -1.04 16.41
N GLU A 257 -5.39 -0.41 16.56
CA GLU A 257 -4.81 0.48 15.56
C GLU A 257 -4.07 -0.32 14.47
N PRO A 258 -3.88 0.22 13.25
CA PRO A 258 -3.14 -0.43 12.17
C PRO A 258 -1.61 -0.43 12.40
N HIS A 259 -1.20 -0.28 13.65
CA HIS A 259 0.19 -0.17 14.06
C HIS A 259 0.61 -1.40 14.85
N TYR A 260 1.49 -2.20 14.25
CA TYR A 260 1.98 -3.44 14.85
C TYR A 260 3.44 -3.70 14.46
N LEU A 261 4.09 -4.55 15.25
CA LEU A 261 5.43 -5.05 15.02
C LEU A 261 5.47 -6.55 15.29
N LEU A 262 5.83 -7.32 14.26
CA LEU A 262 6.03 -8.76 14.35
C LEU A 262 7.51 -9.06 14.53
N THR A 263 7.87 -9.76 15.58
CA THR A 263 9.23 -10.21 15.85
C THR A 263 9.31 -11.73 15.80
N ILE A 264 10.23 -12.24 15.00
CA ILE A 264 10.51 -13.66 14.86
C ILE A 264 11.86 -13.96 15.50
N ASP A 265 11.88 -14.89 16.41
CA ASP A 265 13.09 -15.36 17.08
C ASP A 265 13.18 -16.90 17.02
N ARG A 266 14.37 -17.44 17.24
CA ARG A 266 14.58 -18.88 17.44
C ARG A 266 15.13 -19.15 18.82
N LYS A 267 14.35 -19.86 19.65
CA LYS A 267 14.74 -20.27 21.01
C LYS A 267 14.70 -21.78 21.11
N ASN A 268 15.79 -22.38 21.59
CA ASN A 268 15.90 -23.85 21.76
C ASN A 268 15.46 -24.59 20.48
N ASN A 269 15.97 -24.20 19.32
CA ASN A 269 15.64 -24.75 17.99
C ASN A 269 14.15 -24.64 17.58
N THR A 270 13.36 -23.87 18.29
CA THR A 270 11.95 -23.64 17.96
C THR A 270 11.73 -22.16 17.62
N ASP A 271 11.06 -21.91 16.50
CA ASP A 271 10.70 -20.56 16.11
C ASP A 271 9.58 -20.02 17.01
N THR A 272 9.77 -18.80 17.48
CA THR A 272 8.79 -18.05 18.26
C THR A 272 8.36 -16.81 17.49
N MET A 273 7.10 -16.45 17.63
CA MET A 273 6.51 -15.29 16.98
C MET A 273 5.82 -14.40 18.02
N GLU A 274 6.31 -13.18 18.16
CA GLU A 274 5.77 -12.16 19.04
C GLU A 274 5.14 -11.06 18.22
N LEU A 275 3.90 -10.72 18.52
CA LEU A 275 3.17 -9.60 17.90
C LEU A 275 2.93 -8.51 18.94
N LYS A 276 3.53 -7.34 18.76
CA LYS A 276 3.14 -6.11 19.45
C LYS A 276 2.11 -5.38 18.61
N VAL A 277 0.99 -4.98 19.21
CA VAL A 277 -0.08 -4.25 18.53
C VAL A 277 -0.64 -3.16 19.43
N GLU A 278 -0.88 -1.98 18.87
CA GLU A 278 -1.49 -0.86 19.58
C GLU A 278 -2.99 -1.06 19.75
N VAL A 279 -3.46 -0.81 20.95
CA VAL A 279 -4.89 -0.76 21.27
C VAL A 279 -5.40 0.66 21.01
N ARG A 280 -6.58 0.83 20.42
CA ARG A 280 -7.18 2.16 20.26
C ARG A 280 -7.44 2.81 21.61
N PRO A 281 -7.33 4.15 21.72
CA PRO A 281 -7.53 4.87 22.99
C PRO A 281 -8.84 4.52 23.69
N ASP A 282 -9.94 4.38 22.93
CA ASP A 282 -11.28 4.07 23.47
C ASP A 282 -11.39 2.67 24.08
N TYR A 283 -10.49 1.77 23.74
CA TYR A 283 -10.46 0.37 24.21
C TYR A 283 -9.31 0.09 25.16
N TYR A 284 -8.32 0.99 25.24
CA TYR A 284 -7.21 0.85 26.16
C TYR A 284 -7.66 1.11 27.60
N SER A 285 -7.31 0.23 28.52
CA SER A 285 -7.75 0.31 29.91
C SER A 285 -6.69 -0.26 30.85
N ASP A 286 -6.55 0.35 32.02
CA ASP A 286 -5.71 -0.15 33.11
C ASP A 286 -6.33 -1.39 33.79
N GLU A 287 -7.57 -1.76 33.46
CA GLU A 287 -8.21 -2.96 33.95
C GLU A 287 -7.62 -4.21 33.33
N ILE A 288 -6.83 -4.94 34.09
CA ILE A 288 -6.09 -6.16 33.66
C ILE A 288 -7.04 -7.17 33.00
N ASN A 289 -8.24 -7.38 33.54
CA ASN A 289 -9.18 -8.38 32.99
C ASN A 289 -9.69 -8.02 31.60
N LYS A 290 -9.94 -6.74 31.32
CA LYS A 290 -10.35 -6.27 29.98
C LYS A 290 -9.22 -6.49 28.96
N MET A 291 -8.01 -6.12 29.32
CA MET A 291 -6.84 -6.29 28.44
C MET A 291 -6.52 -7.77 28.20
N LEU A 292 -6.65 -8.63 29.19
CA LEU A 292 -6.50 -10.08 29.03
C LEU A 292 -7.57 -10.68 28.12
N ALA A 293 -8.83 -10.26 28.24
CA ALA A 293 -9.90 -10.69 27.36
C ALA A 293 -9.64 -10.28 25.90
N LEU A 294 -9.20 -9.05 25.69
CA LEU A 294 -8.85 -8.53 24.38
C LEU A 294 -7.65 -9.28 23.76
N LYS A 295 -6.59 -9.50 24.55
CA LYS A 295 -5.45 -10.35 24.15
C LYS A 295 -5.91 -11.74 23.74
N LYS A 296 -6.75 -12.39 24.54
CA LYS A 296 -7.28 -13.74 24.24
C LYS A 296 -8.08 -13.75 22.94
N LYS A 297 -8.92 -12.73 22.71
CA LYS A 297 -9.72 -12.58 21.47
C LYS A 297 -8.80 -12.50 20.24
N LEU A 298 -7.80 -11.63 20.25
CA LEU A 298 -6.85 -11.48 19.14
C LEU A 298 -6.02 -12.76 18.92
N THR A 299 -5.48 -13.34 20.00
CA THR A 299 -4.70 -14.59 19.91
C THR A 299 -5.51 -15.72 19.28
N GLY A 300 -6.78 -15.87 19.67
CA GLY A 300 -7.67 -16.88 19.08
C GLY A 300 -7.94 -16.66 17.59
N ARG A 301 -8.16 -15.42 17.19
CA ARG A 301 -8.35 -15.08 15.76
C ARG A 301 -7.08 -15.35 14.94
N LEU A 302 -5.92 -14.94 15.43
CA LEU A 302 -4.64 -15.20 14.77
C LEU A 302 -4.38 -16.69 14.64
N GLN A 303 -4.61 -17.49 15.70
CA GLN A 303 -4.44 -18.92 15.65
C GLN A 303 -5.39 -19.61 14.65
N SER A 304 -6.63 -19.12 14.54
CA SER A 304 -7.60 -19.62 13.56
C SER A 304 -7.16 -19.36 12.09
N VAL A 305 -6.54 -18.20 11.84
CA VAL A 305 -6.12 -17.81 10.48
C VAL A 305 -4.76 -18.43 10.11
N LEU A 306 -3.82 -18.42 11.04
CA LEU A 306 -2.44 -18.84 10.77
C LEU A 306 -2.19 -20.34 11.00
N GLY A 307 -3.06 -21.02 11.76
CA GLY A 307 -2.86 -22.39 12.15
C GLY A 307 -1.77 -22.60 13.21
N LEU A 308 -1.23 -21.52 13.78
CA LEU A 308 -0.18 -21.56 14.81
C LEU A 308 -0.35 -20.46 15.86
N GLY A 309 0.23 -20.68 17.04
CA GLY A 309 0.17 -19.72 18.15
C GLY A 309 1.14 -18.57 17.99
N VAL A 310 0.66 -17.36 18.30
CA VAL A 310 1.40 -16.09 18.33
C VAL A 310 1.39 -15.55 19.76
N ASP A 311 2.54 -15.10 20.26
CA ASP A 311 2.57 -14.37 21.54
C ASP A 311 2.18 -12.90 21.30
N VAL A 312 0.98 -12.55 21.72
CA VAL A 312 0.43 -11.19 21.53
C VAL A 312 0.80 -10.31 22.72
N LYS A 313 1.36 -9.15 22.45
CA LYS A 313 1.59 -8.06 23.41
C LYS A 313 0.77 -6.84 23.01
N LEU A 314 -0.22 -6.51 23.81
CA LEU A 314 -0.98 -5.29 23.67
C LEU A 314 -0.15 -4.12 24.22
N VAL A 315 -0.03 -3.07 23.46
CA VAL A 315 0.74 -1.87 23.85
C VAL A 315 -0.13 -0.62 23.79
N GLU A 316 0.31 0.42 24.48
CA GLU A 316 -0.39 1.70 24.56
C GLU A 316 -0.50 2.37 23.18
N PRO A 317 -1.52 3.19 22.95
CA PRO A 317 -1.63 4.01 21.76
C PRO A 317 -0.36 4.85 21.54
N ARG A 318 0.09 4.97 20.29
CA ARG A 318 1.27 5.76 19.88
C ARG A 318 2.62 5.28 20.45
N SER A 319 2.70 4.02 20.93
CA SER A 319 3.95 3.46 21.48
C SER A 319 4.86 2.80 20.43
N ILE A 320 4.32 2.45 19.25
CA ILE A 320 5.10 1.92 18.13
C ILE A 320 5.57 3.09 17.25
N GLU A 321 6.86 3.09 16.92
CA GLU A 321 7.48 4.14 16.11
C GLU A 321 6.80 4.25 14.73
N ARG A 322 6.51 5.49 14.32
CA ARG A 322 5.90 5.80 13.01
C ARG A 322 6.98 5.96 11.96
N SER A 323 6.86 5.22 10.87
CA SER A 323 7.80 5.30 9.76
C SER A 323 7.46 6.45 8.82
N VAL A 324 8.48 7.23 8.45
CA VAL A 324 8.41 8.19 7.35
C VAL A 324 8.74 7.43 6.06
N GLY A 325 7.75 6.80 5.45
CA GLY A 325 7.93 5.92 4.29
C GLY A 325 7.37 4.51 4.53
N LYS A 326 7.99 3.47 3.95
CA LYS A 326 7.56 2.08 4.16
C LYS A 326 7.69 1.68 5.63
N ALA A 327 6.60 1.23 6.23
CA ALA A 327 6.59 0.73 7.60
C ALA A 327 7.38 -0.58 7.71
N LYS A 328 8.36 -0.63 8.62
CA LYS A 328 9.05 -1.88 8.95
C LYS A 328 8.21 -2.63 9.99
N ARG A 329 7.43 -3.58 9.52
CA ARG A 329 6.47 -4.33 10.36
C ARG A 329 6.96 -5.71 10.81
N VAL A 330 8.08 -6.18 10.28
CA VAL A 330 8.65 -7.49 10.60
C VAL A 330 10.13 -7.35 10.95
N ILE A 331 10.53 -7.96 12.05
CA ILE A 331 11.91 -8.18 12.48
C ILE A 331 12.14 -9.67 12.57
N ASP A 332 12.93 -10.23 11.68
CA ASP A 332 13.36 -11.62 11.76
C ASP A 332 14.78 -11.68 12.31
N ASN A 333 14.91 -12.14 13.55
CA ASN A 333 16.19 -12.26 14.28
C ASN A 333 16.82 -13.64 14.10
N ARG A 334 16.19 -14.53 13.35
CA ARG A 334 16.76 -15.85 13.11
C ARG A 334 18.01 -15.72 12.26
N LYS A 335 19.11 -16.32 12.71
CA LYS A 335 20.29 -16.55 11.87
C LYS A 335 19.95 -17.75 10.97
N LEU A 336 19.63 -17.46 9.72
CA LEU A 336 19.47 -18.44 8.65
C LEU A 336 20.83 -18.83 8.10
#